data_aa6a8c4791d6740264cb9a22f1a3c11c
#
_entry.id   aa6a8c4791d6740264cb9a22f1a3c11c
#
_cell.length_a   1.000
_cell.length_b   1.000
_cell.length_c   1.000
_cell.angle_alpha   90.00
_cell.angle_beta   90.00
_cell.angle_gamma   90.00
#
_symmetry.space_group_name_H-M   'P 1'
#
loop_
_entity.id
_entity.type
_entity.pdbx_description
1 polymer ?
#
loop_
_entity_poly.entity_id
_entity_poly.type
_entity_poly.pdbx_seq_one_letter_code
_entity_poly.pdbx_strand_id
1 'polypeptide(L)'
;MTSKIDNEISNNSHPLTEMNSDDRFDEANQEQNDTKKNSEVSRLKEKSDAIKYGLFDAHSNQNIQDNDDVATIDPNIEPYFQSYLSIPHAENYAFSWRRLWTFTGPGFLMSIAYLDPGNIESDLQSGTATKYTLLWVLLWSTIMGLLMQRLAARLGVVTGLHLAEVCYRRYSTLPRLLLWIMIEIAIIGSDMQEVIGTAISLYLLSNGKIPLYIGVLITIMDTFTFLFLDKYGLRKLEAFFGFLITIMAVTFGYQYYIMKPEILGVAEGLLIPSCHKCDSDTVLKAIGIIGAIIMPHNLYLHSALVKSRRIDREKREEVKDANRYVFIESAIALGTSLLINIAVTAVFAHGLYEKNNRQIHDICLHSDVPDKVFPNNTLPVDVNIYKAGIFLGCTFGMHALYIWAIGIFASGQVFEND
;
A
#
# COMPACT_ATOMS: atom_id res chain seq x y z
N MET A 1 58.10 -21.15 -43.54
CA MET A 1 57.97 -22.56 -43.83
C MET A 1 56.59 -22.78 -44.33
N THR A 2 56.27 -22.54 -45.58
CA THR A 2 56.40 -23.46 -46.76
C THR A 2 55.54 -24.70 -46.52
N SER A 3 54.55 -24.75 -47.26
CA SER A 3 54.26 -25.53 -48.45
C SER A 3 53.32 -26.67 -48.10
N LYS A 4 52.32 -27.00 -48.81
CA LYS A 4 52.14 -27.54 -50.14
C LYS A 4 50.70 -28.06 -50.18
N ILE A 5 49.96 -28.06 -51.09
CA ILE A 5 49.89 -28.24 -52.54
C ILE A 5 48.48 -28.85 -52.86
N ASP A 6 47.80 -28.23 -53.73
CA ASP A 6 47.19 -28.59 -54.98
C ASP A 6 46.63 -30.00 -55.21
N ASN A 7 45.48 -29.93 -55.90
CA ASN A 7 44.92 -30.87 -56.86
C ASN A 7 44.13 -32.08 -56.35
N GLU A 8 42.82 -31.99 -56.59
CA GLU A 8 42.26 -32.90 -57.61
C GLU A 8 40.91 -32.39 -58.12
N ILE A 9 40.92 -31.93 -59.35
CA ILE A 9 39.73 -31.76 -60.19
C ILE A 9 39.46 -33.14 -60.81
N SER A 10 38.29 -33.72 -60.52
CA SER A 10 37.76 -34.78 -61.39
C SER A 10 36.24 -34.78 -61.34
N ASN A 11 35.67 -34.37 -62.42
CA ASN A 11 34.42 -34.75 -63.08
C ASN A 11 33.50 -35.73 -62.32
N ASN A 12 32.29 -35.27 -61.97
CA ASN A 12 31.10 -36.10 -62.17
C ASN A 12 29.90 -35.22 -62.50
N SER A 13 29.63 -35.10 -63.75
CA SER A 13 28.34 -34.71 -64.33
C SER A 13 27.31 -35.78 -64.03
N HIS A 14 26.36 -35.51 -63.14
CA HIS A 14 25.11 -36.25 -63.07
C HIS A 14 23.96 -35.41 -63.62
N PRO A 15 23.01 -36.06 -64.30
CA PRO A 15 21.98 -35.37 -65.07
C PRO A 15 20.93 -34.75 -64.17
N LEU A 16 20.43 -33.58 -64.59
CA LEU A 16 19.25 -32.92 -64.08
C LEU A 16 18.05 -33.86 -64.23
N THR A 17 17.68 -34.55 -63.18
CA THR A 17 16.36 -35.15 -63.05
C THR A 17 15.36 -34.03 -62.80
N GLU A 18 14.45 -33.84 -63.74
CA GLU A 18 13.26 -33.01 -63.60
C GLU A 18 12.49 -33.48 -62.34
N MET A 19 12.51 -32.70 -61.29
CA MET A 19 11.66 -32.90 -60.13
C MET A 19 10.20 -32.67 -60.54
N ASN A 20 9.40 -33.67 -60.31
CA ASN A 20 7.97 -33.71 -60.65
C ASN A 20 7.26 -32.61 -59.84
N SER A 21 6.24 -32.00 -60.45
CA SER A 21 5.46 -30.90 -59.80
C SER A 21 4.84 -31.30 -58.46
N ASP A 22 4.62 -32.59 -58.25
CA ASP A 22 4.03 -33.16 -57.03
C ASP A 22 5.01 -33.13 -55.83
N ASP A 23 6.33 -33.37 -56.07
CA ASP A 23 7.34 -33.32 -55.02
C ASP A 23 7.56 -31.89 -54.47
N ARG A 24 7.35 -30.85 -55.26
CA ARG A 24 7.39 -29.46 -54.83
C ARG A 24 6.20 -29.04 -53.95
N PHE A 25 5.04 -29.64 -54.22
CA PHE A 25 3.83 -29.41 -53.41
C PHE A 25 3.94 -30.06 -52.04
N ASP A 26 4.57 -31.22 -51.95
CA ASP A 26 4.76 -31.93 -50.68
C ASP A 26 5.85 -31.28 -49.81
N GLU A 27 6.95 -30.79 -50.38
CA GLU A 27 7.96 -29.99 -49.63
C GLU A 27 7.38 -28.67 -49.13
N ALA A 28 6.62 -27.95 -49.95
CA ALA A 28 6.00 -26.68 -49.52
C ALA A 28 4.95 -26.90 -48.42
N ASN A 29 4.19 -27.99 -48.47
CA ASN A 29 3.23 -28.36 -47.42
C ASN A 29 3.94 -28.81 -46.12
N GLN A 30 5.09 -29.47 -46.25
CA GLN A 30 5.87 -29.91 -45.10
C GLN A 30 6.55 -28.72 -44.38
N GLU A 31 7.08 -27.78 -45.16
CA GLU A 31 7.66 -26.53 -44.63
C GLU A 31 6.59 -25.64 -43.96
N GLN A 32 5.37 -25.61 -44.52
CA GLN A 32 4.25 -24.87 -43.93
C GLN A 32 3.70 -25.54 -42.65
N ASN A 33 3.72 -26.87 -42.58
CA ASN A 33 3.36 -27.62 -41.37
C ASN A 33 4.41 -27.52 -40.29
N ASP A 34 5.70 -27.51 -40.61
CA ASP A 34 6.78 -27.34 -39.65
C ASP A 34 6.84 -25.90 -39.10
N THR A 35 6.54 -24.90 -39.94
CA THR A 35 6.41 -23.49 -39.49
C THR A 35 5.22 -23.33 -38.55
N LYS A 36 4.10 -23.97 -38.85
CA LYS A 36 2.89 -23.96 -38.03
C LYS A 36 3.12 -24.68 -36.69
N LYS A 37 3.83 -25.80 -36.69
CA LYS A 37 4.19 -26.59 -35.53
C LYS A 37 5.18 -25.85 -34.63
N ASN A 38 6.16 -25.15 -35.20
CA ASN A 38 7.11 -24.33 -34.48
C ASN A 38 6.44 -23.09 -33.88
N SER A 39 5.45 -22.49 -34.56
CA SER A 39 4.68 -21.37 -33.99
C SER A 39 3.76 -21.83 -32.85
N GLU A 40 3.18 -23.05 -32.92
CA GLU A 40 2.42 -23.62 -31.79
C GLU A 40 3.30 -23.94 -30.57
N VAL A 41 4.49 -24.52 -30.81
CA VAL A 41 5.45 -24.82 -29.73
C VAL A 41 5.93 -23.53 -29.05
N SER A 42 6.18 -22.46 -29.82
CA SER A 42 6.55 -21.16 -29.25
C SER A 42 5.39 -20.54 -28.47
N ARG A 43 4.14 -20.62 -28.95
CA ARG A 43 2.94 -20.19 -28.21
C ARG A 43 2.68 -21.00 -26.95
N LEU A 44 2.91 -22.32 -26.98
CA LEU A 44 2.80 -23.17 -25.77
C LEU A 44 3.87 -22.86 -24.74
N LYS A 45 5.09 -22.54 -25.20
CA LYS A 45 6.19 -22.13 -24.33
C LYS A 45 5.92 -20.77 -23.71
N GLU A 46 5.39 -19.83 -24.47
CA GLU A 46 4.96 -18.52 -24.02
C GLU A 46 3.79 -18.61 -23.02
N LYS A 47 2.80 -19.50 -23.26
CA LYS A 47 1.72 -19.80 -22.29
C LYS A 47 2.25 -20.45 -21.01
N SER A 48 3.21 -21.38 -21.13
CA SER A 48 3.85 -22.01 -19.96
C SER A 48 4.64 -20.99 -19.12
N ASP A 49 5.35 -20.09 -19.78
CA ASP A 49 6.07 -19.00 -19.10
C ASP A 49 5.10 -17.97 -18.49
N ALA A 50 3.98 -17.67 -19.13
CA ALA A 50 2.91 -16.83 -18.62
C ALA A 50 2.27 -17.42 -17.34
N ILE A 51 2.02 -18.73 -17.29
CA ILE A 51 1.53 -19.44 -16.11
C ILE A 51 2.59 -19.39 -14.98
N LYS A 52 3.87 -19.58 -15.30
CA LYS A 52 4.98 -19.55 -14.36
C LYS A 52 5.18 -18.17 -13.71
N TYR A 53 4.76 -17.10 -14.40
CA TYR A 53 4.80 -15.72 -13.87
C TYR A 53 3.46 -15.23 -13.33
N GLY A 54 2.44 -16.10 -13.19
CA GLY A 54 1.13 -15.76 -12.60
C GLY A 54 0.22 -14.96 -13.51
N LEU A 55 0.42 -15.01 -14.83
CA LEU A 55 -0.56 -14.55 -15.80
C LEU A 55 -1.66 -15.62 -15.89
N PHE A 56 -2.83 -15.34 -15.32
CA PHE A 56 -4.01 -16.18 -15.49
C PHE A 56 -4.56 -16.01 -16.90
N ASP A 57 -4.64 -17.13 -17.66
CA ASP A 57 -5.39 -17.19 -18.91
C ASP A 57 -6.87 -16.85 -18.64
N ALA A 58 -7.32 -15.72 -19.14
CA ALA A 58 -8.73 -15.32 -19.13
C ALA A 58 -9.50 -15.96 -20.29
N HIS A 59 -9.22 -17.23 -20.62
CA HIS A 59 -9.94 -17.99 -21.64
C HIS A 59 -10.62 -19.20 -21.05
N SER A 60 -11.88 -19.02 -20.59
CA SER A 60 -12.85 -20.11 -20.58
C SER A 60 -14.20 -19.62 -21.10
N ASN A 61 -14.50 -20.10 -22.31
CA ASN A 61 -15.85 -20.28 -22.91
C ASN A 61 -16.80 -19.07 -22.87
N GLN A 62 -16.69 -18.24 -23.89
CA GLN A 62 -17.86 -17.83 -24.69
C GLN A 62 -17.37 -17.53 -26.11
N ASN A 63 -18.09 -18.01 -27.11
CA ASN A 63 -17.85 -17.79 -28.53
C ASN A 63 -17.65 -16.29 -28.82
N ILE A 64 -16.40 -15.86 -28.91
CA ILE A 64 -16.01 -14.56 -29.45
C ILE A 64 -15.07 -14.90 -30.61
N GLN A 65 -15.48 -14.48 -31.81
CA GLN A 65 -14.70 -14.55 -33.03
C GLN A 65 -13.28 -14.02 -32.78
N ASP A 66 -12.30 -14.80 -33.28
CA ASP A 66 -10.89 -14.37 -33.35
C ASP A 66 -10.78 -13.01 -34.04
N ASN A 67 -10.59 -11.98 -33.21
CA ASN A 67 -9.92 -10.75 -33.60
C ASN A 67 -8.79 -10.56 -32.64
N ASP A 68 -7.59 -10.47 -33.16
CA ASP A 68 -6.35 -10.12 -32.44
C ASP A 68 -6.50 -8.73 -31.76
N ASP A 69 -7.19 -8.67 -30.64
CA ASP A 69 -7.28 -7.49 -29.81
C ASP A 69 -6.16 -7.53 -28.75
N VAL A 70 -4.98 -7.02 -29.12
CA VAL A 70 -4.23 -6.10 -28.26
C VAL A 70 -5.28 -5.29 -27.53
N ALA A 71 -5.27 -5.30 -26.20
CA ALA A 71 -6.22 -4.58 -25.36
C ALA A 71 -6.25 -3.10 -25.80
N THR A 72 -7.01 -2.84 -26.86
CA THR A 72 -7.36 -1.49 -27.26
C THR A 72 -8.18 -0.96 -26.11
N ILE A 73 -7.61 -0.01 -25.39
CA ILE A 73 -8.32 0.82 -24.42
C ILE A 73 -9.58 1.26 -25.16
N ASP A 74 -10.74 0.82 -24.70
CA ASP A 74 -12.02 1.26 -25.24
C ASP A 74 -11.99 2.79 -25.21
N PRO A 75 -12.07 3.47 -26.36
CA PRO A 75 -11.95 4.95 -26.41
C PRO A 75 -13.09 5.66 -25.66
N ASN A 76 -14.12 4.93 -25.23
CA ASN A 76 -15.25 5.43 -24.46
C ASN A 76 -15.09 5.24 -22.94
N ILE A 77 -14.02 4.56 -22.46
CA ILE A 77 -13.70 4.51 -21.04
C ILE A 77 -12.87 5.77 -20.76
N GLU A 78 -13.43 6.72 -20.04
CA GLU A 78 -12.68 7.84 -19.52
C GLU A 78 -11.45 7.34 -18.76
N PRO A 79 -10.25 7.85 -19.04
CA PRO A 79 -9.05 7.38 -18.37
C PRO A 79 -9.19 7.68 -16.87
N TYR A 80 -9.07 6.67 -16.03
CA TYR A 80 -9.14 6.79 -14.57
C TYR A 80 -8.19 7.88 -14.02
N PHE A 81 -7.10 8.17 -14.72
CA PHE A 81 -6.20 9.28 -14.41
C PHE A 81 -6.19 10.31 -15.54
N GLN A 82 -6.36 11.60 -15.20
CA GLN A 82 -6.25 12.71 -16.15
C GLN A 82 -4.81 12.89 -16.68
N SER A 83 -3.80 12.38 -15.98
CA SER A 83 -2.40 12.45 -16.38
C SER A 83 -1.65 11.16 -16.08
N TYR A 84 -1.04 10.58 -17.11
CA TYR A 84 -0.11 9.44 -16.96
C TYR A 84 1.32 9.94 -16.86
N LEU A 85 2.08 9.37 -15.92
CA LEU A 85 3.51 9.65 -15.79
C LEU A 85 4.31 8.76 -16.72
N SER A 86 5.03 9.36 -17.66
CA SER A 86 5.93 8.63 -18.55
C SER A 86 7.20 8.24 -17.80
N ILE A 87 7.56 6.96 -17.88
CA ILE A 87 8.78 6.43 -17.31
C ILE A 87 9.87 6.52 -18.38
N PRO A 88 11.07 7.10 -18.08
CA PRO A 88 12.17 7.13 -19.02
C PRO A 88 12.60 5.72 -19.41
N HIS A 89 12.73 5.46 -20.71
CA HIS A 89 13.27 4.18 -21.19
C HIS A 89 14.68 3.97 -20.62
N ALA A 90 14.96 2.74 -20.15
CA ALA A 90 16.26 2.38 -19.65
C ALA A 90 17.05 1.64 -20.71
N GLU A 91 18.26 2.10 -20.98
CA GLU A 91 19.24 1.34 -21.74
C GLU A 91 19.78 0.15 -20.92
N ASN A 92 19.81 0.28 -19.59
CA ASN A 92 20.20 -0.75 -18.63
C ASN A 92 19.22 -0.86 -17.48
N TYR A 93 18.77 -2.08 -17.13
CA TYR A 93 17.86 -2.37 -16.01
C TYR A 93 18.58 -2.54 -14.66
N ALA A 94 19.77 -1.96 -14.49
CA ALA A 94 20.44 -1.86 -13.20
C ALA A 94 19.67 -0.93 -12.26
N PHE A 95 19.80 -1.15 -10.95
CA PHE A 95 19.14 -0.29 -9.95
C PHE A 95 19.59 1.16 -10.09
N SER A 96 18.63 2.08 -10.13
CA SER A 96 18.90 3.52 -10.23
C SER A 96 17.97 4.29 -9.28
N TRP A 97 18.55 5.13 -8.41
CA TRP A 97 17.81 6.02 -7.53
C TRP A 97 16.89 6.99 -8.29
N ARG A 98 17.32 7.45 -9.47
CA ARG A 98 16.50 8.33 -10.32
C ARG A 98 15.25 7.62 -10.82
N ARG A 99 15.35 6.34 -11.17
CA ARG A 99 14.20 5.54 -11.57
C ARG A 99 13.30 5.22 -10.37
N LEU A 100 13.87 4.89 -9.21
CA LEU A 100 13.10 4.71 -7.99
C LEU A 100 12.24 5.96 -7.75
N TRP A 101 12.84 7.16 -7.82
CA TRP A 101 12.11 8.42 -7.65
C TRP A 101 11.01 8.63 -8.70
N THR A 102 11.16 8.11 -9.93
CA THR A 102 10.12 8.19 -10.96
C THR A 102 8.94 7.26 -10.65
N PHE A 103 9.22 6.09 -10.08
CA PHE A 103 8.19 5.15 -9.63
C PHE A 103 7.56 5.56 -8.29
N THR A 104 8.28 6.31 -7.45
CA THR A 104 7.81 6.78 -6.15
C THR A 104 6.54 7.61 -6.29
N GLY A 105 5.55 7.30 -5.50
CA GLY A 105 4.24 7.96 -5.41
C GLY A 105 3.14 7.01 -4.94
N PRO A 106 2.77 5.98 -5.71
CA PRO A 106 1.68 5.07 -5.33
C PRO A 106 1.85 4.42 -3.95
N GLY A 107 3.05 3.95 -3.63
CA GLY A 107 3.33 3.33 -2.34
C GLY A 107 3.37 4.35 -1.19
N PHE A 108 3.87 5.59 -1.44
CA PHE A 108 3.81 6.65 -0.44
C PHE A 108 2.39 7.14 -0.19
N LEU A 109 1.56 7.27 -1.23
CA LEU A 109 0.13 7.53 -1.06
C LEU A 109 -0.52 6.45 -0.19
N MET A 110 -0.20 5.19 -0.43
CA MET A 110 -0.71 4.09 0.37
C MET A 110 -0.16 4.06 1.80
N SER A 111 1.06 4.55 2.06
CA SER A 111 1.64 4.49 3.41
C SER A 111 0.92 5.40 4.40
N ILE A 112 0.31 6.48 3.94
CA ILE A 112 -0.48 7.38 4.78
C ILE A 112 -1.70 6.65 5.33
N ALA A 113 -2.37 5.85 4.52
CA ALA A 113 -3.50 5.04 4.96
C ALA A 113 -3.16 4.04 6.10
N TYR A 114 -1.88 3.72 6.30
CA TYR A 114 -1.40 2.95 7.46
C TYR A 114 -1.06 3.82 8.69
N LEU A 115 -1.31 5.11 8.59
CA LEU A 115 -1.04 6.12 9.63
C LEU A 115 -2.28 6.97 9.91
N ASP A 116 -3.44 6.51 9.53
CA ASP A 116 -4.71 7.17 9.80
C ASP A 116 -5.00 7.28 11.31
N PRO A 117 -5.92 8.13 11.74
CA PRO A 117 -6.27 8.24 13.15
C PRO A 117 -6.75 6.93 13.78
N GLY A 118 -7.35 6.02 12.98
CA GLY A 118 -7.80 4.71 13.45
C GLY A 118 -6.63 3.78 13.79
N ASN A 119 -5.57 3.75 12.97
CA ASN A 119 -4.34 3.04 13.29
C ASN A 119 -3.70 3.57 14.56
N ILE A 120 -3.59 4.91 14.68
CA ILE A 120 -3.03 5.56 15.87
C ILE A 120 -3.85 5.25 17.13
N GLU A 121 -5.18 5.24 17.05
CA GLU A 121 -6.06 4.85 18.15
C GLU A 121 -5.86 3.39 18.54
N SER A 122 -5.77 2.48 17.57
CA SER A 122 -5.52 1.06 17.81
C SER A 122 -4.17 0.81 18.49
N ASP A 123 -3.12 1.50 18.05
CA ASP A 123 -1.78 1.42 18.61
C ASP A 123 -1.73 1.96 20.04
N LEU A 124 -2.37 3.12 20.28
CA LEU A 124 -2.53 3.74 21.56
C LEU A 124 -3.24 2.82 22.56
N GLN A 125 -4.37 2.25 22.18
CA GLN A 125 -5.15 1.36 23.02
C GLN A 125 -4.41 0.05 23.29
N SER A 126 -3.74 -0.53 22.30
CA SER A 126 -2.95 -1.74 22.49
C SER A 126 -1.78 -1.51 23.44
N GLY A 127 -1.03 -0.41 23.27
CA GLY A 127 0.07 -0.03 24.16
C GLY A 127 -0.39 0.16 25.59
N THR A 128 -1.49 0.88 25.79
CA THR A 128 -2.06 1.16 27.12
C THR A 128 -2.55 -0.10 27.83
N ALA A 129 -3.19 -1.02 27.13
CA ALA A 129 -3.77 -2.23 27.72
C ALA A 129 -2.77 -3.36 27.90
N THR A 130 -1.84 -3.55 26.96
CA THR A 130 -1.00 -4.75 26.88
C THR A 130 0.49 -4.48 26.95
N LYS A 131 0.89 -3.21 27.19
CA LYS A 131 2.28 -2.75 27.12
C LYS A 131 2.86 -3.02 25.71
N TYR A 132 3.86 -3.85 25.60
CA TYR A 132 4.53 -4.19 24.34
C TYR A 132 4.10 -5.53 23.77
N THR A 133 3.17 -6.23 24.42
CA THR A 133 2.83 -7.64 24.12
C THR A 133 2.27 -7.84 22.72
N LEU A 134 1.56 -6.84 22.14
CA LEU A 134 0.94 -6.95 20.82
C LEU A 134 1.80 -6.38 19.68
N LEU A 135 3.02 -5.88 19.94
CA LEU A 135 3.88 -5.35 18.89
C LEU A 135 4.25 -6.39 17.80
N TRP A 136 4.33 -7.67 18.15
CA TRP A 136 4.53 -8.71 17.14
C TRP A 136 3.34 -8.85 16.19
N VAL A 137 2.10 -8.61 16.68
CA VAL A 137 0.91 -8.59 15.82
C VAL A 137 1.02 -7.47 14.81
N LEU A 138 1.41 -6.26 15.25
CA LEU A 138 1.66 -5.10 14.40
C LEU A 138 2.69 -5.41 13.31
N LEU A 139 3.82 -6.02 13.68
CA LEU A 139 4.87 -6.42 12.73
C LEU A 139 4.38 -7.42 11.69
N TRP A 140 3.74 -8.51 12.15
CA TRP A 140 3.24 -9.55 11.24
C TRP A 140 2.11 -9.05 10.35
N SER A 141 1.21 -8.22 10.86
CA SER A 141 0.15 -7.58 10.06
C SER A 141 0.74 -6.69 8.97
N THR A 142 1.79 -5.93 9.28
CA THR A 142 2.51 -5.10 8.30
C THR A 142 3.19 -5.96 7.22
N ILE A 143 3.83 -7.07 7.60
CA ILE A 143 4.43 -8.00 6.65
C ILE A 143 3.36 -8.61 5.73
N MET A 144 2.24 -9.04 6.29
CA MET A 144 1.11 -9.58 5.50
C MET A 144 0.50 -8.50 4.60
N GLY A 145 0.32 -7.29 5.10
CA GLY A 145 -0.13 -6.13 4.31
C GLY A 145 0.80 -5.85 3.13
N LEU A 146 2.12 -5.85 3.35
CA LEU A 146 3.11 -5.67 2.29
C LEU A 146 3.03 -6.78 1.23
N LEU A 147 2.84 -8.04 1.64
CA LEU A 147 2.68 -9.16 0.71
C LEU A 147 1.41 -9.00 -0.14
N MET A 148 0.28 -8.63 0.48
CA MET A 148 -0.97 -8.39 -0.22
C MET A 148 -0.86 -7.19 -1.17
N GLN A 149 -0.27 -6.09 -0.74
CA GLN A 149 -0.01 -4.92 -1.60
C GLN A 149 0.88 -5.28 -2.79
N ARG A 150 1.93 -6.08 -2.58
CA ARG A 150 2.78 -6.57 -3.66
C ARG A 150 1.99 -7.35 -4.69
N LEU A 151 1.05 -8.21 -4.26
CA LEU A 151 0.20 -8.98 -5.18
C LEU A 151 -0.76 -8.08 -5.95
N ALA A 152 -1.41 -7.13 -5.28
CA ALA A 152 -2.30 -6.15 -5.89
C ALA A 152 -1.57 -5.25 -6.91
N ALA A 153 -0.42 -4.70 -6.53
CA ALA A 153 0.43 -3.91 -7.43
C ALA A 153 0.90 -4.70 -8.64
N ARG A 154 1.35 -5.94 -8.43
CA ARG A 154 1.78 -6.83 -9.51
C ARG A 154 0.63 -7.11 -10.49
N LEU A 155 -0.59 -7.27 -9.99
CA LEU A 155 -1.77 -7.42 -10.84
C LEU A 155 -1.91 -6.19 -11.75
N GLY A 156 -1.89 -4.97 -11.20
CA GLY A 156 -2.00 -3.72 -11.95
C GLY A 156 -0.88 -3.52 -12.97
N VAL A 157 0.38 -3.81 -12.60
CA VAL A 157 1.55 -3.69 -13.48
C VAL A 157 1.47 -4.65 -14.65
N VAL A 158 1.17 -5.94 -14.38
CA VAL A 158 1.24 -7.02 -15.37
C VAL A 158 0.03 -7.00 -16.31
N THR A 159 -1.17 -6.89 -15.75
CA THR A 159 -2.41 -7.01 -16.52
C THR A 159 -2.91 -5.67 -17.08
N GLY A 160 -2.50 -4.55 -16.48
CA GLY A 160 -3.09 -3.24 -16.78
C GLY A 160 -4.51 -3.05 -16.23
N LEU A 161 -5.02 -4.04 -15.49
CA LEU A 161 -6.33 -3.99 -14.84
C LEU A 161 -6.13 -3.81 -13.33
N HIS A 162 -6.92 -2.96 -12.71
CA HIS A 162 -6.92 -2.87 -11.25
C HIS A 162 -7.76 -3.99 -10.63
N LEU A 163 -7.59 -4.21 -9.34
CA LEU A 163 -8.19 -5.34 -8.63
C LEU A 163 -9.72 -5.38 -8.77
N ALA A 164 -10.40 -4.23 -8.75
CA ALA A 164 -11.86 -4.16 -8.92
C ALA A 164 -12.29 -4.61 -10.32
N GLU A 165 -11.56 -4.20 -11.38
CA GLU A 165 -11.85 -4.65 -12.75
C GLU A 165 -11.72 -6.18 -12.87
N VAL A 166 -10.70 -6.76 -12.25
CA VAL A 166 -10.50 -8.22 -12.25
C VAL A 166 -11.60 -8.93 -11.46
N CYS A 167 -11.96 -8.42 -10.28
CA CYS A 167 -13.07 -8.97 -9.50
C CYS A 167 -14.40 -8.88 -10.27
N TYR A 168 -14.66 -7.75 -10.93
CA TYR A 168 -15.85 -7.54 -11.74
C TYR A 168 -15.97 -8.58 -12.88
N ARG A 169 -14.85 -8.85 -13.57
CA ARG A 169 -14.81 -9.79 -14.71
C ARG A 169 -14.86 -11.25 -14.26
N ARG A 170 -14.28 -11.57 -13.09
CA ARG A 170 -14.06 -12.95 -12.66
C ARG A 170 -15.15 -13.50 -11.76
N TYR A 171 -15.74 -12.69 -10.90
CA TYR A 171 -16.76 -13.14 -9.96
C TYR A 171 -18.17 -13.03 -10.54
N SER A 172 -19.02 -14.01 -10.19
CA SER A 172 -20.46 -13.94 -10.44
C SER A 172 -21.11 -12.79 -9.66
N THR A 173 -22.33 -12.44 -9.99
CA THR A 173 -23.01 -11.24 -9.46
C THR A 173 -23.09 -11.21 -7.94
N LEU A 174 -23.41 -12.34 -7.28
CA LEU A 174 -23.60 -12.35 -5.82
C LEU A 174 -22.30 -12.09 -5.04
N PRO A 175 -21.19 -12.84 -5.21
CA PRO A 175 -19.95 -12.54 -4.49
C PRO A 175 -19.37 -11.18 -4.85
N ARG A 176 -19.55 -10.70 -6.09
CA ARG A 176 -19.14 -9.35 -6.49
C ARG A 176 -19.88 -8.27 -5.71
N LEU A 177 -21.20 -8.40 -5.57
CA LEU A 177 -22.02 -7.45 -4.80
C LEU A 177 -21.66 -7.48 -3.30
N LEU A 178 -21.43 -8.67 -2.73
CA LEU A 178 -21.02 -8.80 -1.34
C LEU A 178 -19.65 -8.13 -1.09
N LEU A 179 -18.68 -8.35 -1.98
CA LEU A 179 -17.36 -7.71 -1.89
C LEU A 179 -17.48 -6.19 -1.98
N TRP A 180 -18.28 -5.69 -2.92
CA TRP A 180 -18.52 -4.25 -3.06
C TRP A 180 -19.11 -3.65 -1.79
N ILE A 181 -20.19 -4.23 -1.25
CA ILE A 181 -20.81 -3.74 0.00
C ILE A 181 -19.82 -3.78 1.18
N MET A 182 -19.01 -4.84 1.29
CA MET A 182 -18.00 -4.93 2.36
C MET A 182 -16.94 -3.83 2.25
N ILE A 183 -16.51 -3.49 1.03
CA ILE A 183 -15.54 -2.43 0.79
C ILE A 183 -16.14 -1.07 1.10
N GLU A 184 -17.35 -0.80 0.65
CA GLU A 184 -18.07 0.47 0.96
C GLU A 184 -18.22 0.68 2.48
N ILE A 185 -18.58 -0.37 3.24
CA ILE A 185 -18.64 -0.29 4.70
C ILE A 185 -17.27 0.01 5.31
N ALA A 186 -16.21 -0.59 4.76
CA ALA A 186 -14.85 -0.35 5.24
C ALA A 186 -14.39 1.09 4.96
N ILE A 187 -14.69 1.64 3.78
CA ILE A 187 -14.42 3.04 3.40
C ILE A 187 -15.16 3.99 4.34
N ILE A 188 -16.47 3.82 4.52
CA ILE A 188 -17.25 4.65 5.44
C ILE A 188 -16.65 4.62 6.85
N GLY A 189 -16.19 3.44 7.31
CA GLY A 189 -15.55 3.30 8.62
C GLY A 189 -14.24 4.08 8.71
N SER A 190 -13.41 4.05 7.66
CA SER A 190 -12.16 4.80 7.55
C SER A 190 -12.41 6.30 7.56
N ASP A 191 -13.31 6.79 6.71
CA ASP A 191 -13.67 8.21 6.61
C ASP A 191 -14.17 8.77 7.95
N MET A 192 -14.96 7.99 8.67
CA MET A 192 -15.43 8.40 10.01
C MET A 192 -14.28 8.59 11.00
N GLN A 193 -13.24 7.76 10.94
CA GLN A 193 -12.06 7.86 11.80
C GLN A 193 -11.24 9.11 11.45
N GLU A 194 -11.08 9.41 10.17
CA GLU A 194 -10.38 10.60 9.68
C GLU A 194 -11.08 11.89 10.10
N VAL A 195 -12.38 11.97 9.89
CA VAL A 195 -13.21 13.12 10.28
C VAL A 195 -13.14 13.35 11.80
N ILE A 196 -13.26 12.30 12.60
CA ILE A 196 -13.17 12.38 14.06
C ILE A 196 -11.77 12.78 14.51
N GLY A 197 -10.73 12.18 13.94
CA GLY A 197 -9.33 12.48 14.25
C GLY A 197 -8.97 13.94 13.97
N THR A 198 -9.34 14.43 12.78
CA THR A 198 -9.14 15.84 12.39
C THR A 198 -9.93 16.78 13.28
N ALA A 199 -11.18 16.51 13.62
CA ALA A 199 -11.97 17.33 14.50
C ALA A 199 -11.36 17.40 15.92
N ILE A 200 -10.86 16.28 16.46
CA ILE A 200 -10.16 16.22 17.74
C ILE A 200 -8.88 17.04 17.70
N SER A 201 -8.12 16.95 16.63
CA SER A 201 -6.87 17.70 16.48
C SER A 201 -7.12 19.21 16.45
N LEU A 202 -8.15 19.67 15.72
CA LEU A 202 -8.56 21.07 15.70
C LEU A 202 -9.06 21.56 17.05
N TYR A 203 -9.78 20.73 17.79
CA TYR A 203 -10.21 21.03 19.16
C TYR A 203 -8.98 21.23 20.08
N LEU A 204 -8.00 20.32 20.03
CA LEU A 204 -6.77 20.42 20.83
C LEU A 204 -5.91 21.62 20.42
N LEU A 205 -5.72 21.87 19.13
CA LEU A 205 -4.93 23.01 18.62
C LEU A 205 -5.56 24.37 18.97
N SER A 206 -6.88 24.43 18.98
CA SER A 206 -7.62 25.64 19.34
C SER A 206 -7.77 25.84 20.84
N ASN A 207 -7.26 24.92 21.65
CA ASN A 207 -7.44 24.91 23.09
C ASN A 207 -8.93 24.95 23.52
N GLY A 208 -9.75 24.11 22.87
CA GLY A 208 -11.18 23.97 23.12
C GLY A 208 -12.06 25.08 22.51
N LYS A 209 -11.51 26.07 21.81
CA LYS A 209 -12.30 27.17 21.22
C LYS A 209 -13.14 26.72 20.02
N ILE A 210 -12.63 25.75 19.25
CA ILE A 210 -13.36 25.13 18.14
C ILE A 210 -14.03 23.86 18.69
N PRO A 211 -15.36 23.83 18.89
CA PRO A 211 -16.03 22.63 19.35
C PRO A 211 -16.01 21.53 18.27
N LEU A 212 -16.08 20.26 18.69
CA LEU A 212 -15.92 19.09 17.80
C LEU A 212 -16.81 19.13 16.55
N TYR A 213 -18.09 19.56 16.70
CA TYR A 213 -19.01 19.65 15.56
C TYR A 213 -18.58 20.68 14.50
N ILE A 214 -17.94 21.78 14.91
CA ILE A 214 -17.35 22.72 13.94
C ILE A 214 -16.10 22.10 13.30
N GLY A 215 -15.29 21.36 14.06
CA GLY A 215 -14.17 20.60 13.52
C GLY A 215 -14.60 19.63 12.42
N VAL A 216 -15.68 18.88 12.66
CA VAL A 216 -16.30 17.99 11.65
C VAL A 216 -16.71 18.75 10.39
N LEU A 217 -17.39 19.90 10.55
CA LEU A 217 -17.79 20.72 9.39
C LEU A 217 -16.57 21.25 8.60
N ILE A 218 -15.50 21.63 9.29
CA ILE A 218 -14.26 22.07 8.63
C ILE A 218 -13.66 20.91 7.85
N THR A 219 -13.63 19.70 8.40
CA THR A 219 -13.08 18.53 7.70
C THR A 219 -13.89 18.19 6.45
N ILE A 220 -15.22 18.25 6.51
CA ILE A 220 -16.08 18.06 5.32
C ILE A 220 -15.78 19.13 4.26
N MET A 221 -15.51 20.37 4.65
CA MET A 221 -15.13 21.42 3.70
C MET A 221 -13.72 21.19 3.11
N ASP A 222 -12.82 20.65 3.91
CA ASP A 222 -11.45 20.33 3.48
C ASP A 222 -11.43 19.22 2.42
N THR A 223 -12.34 18.26 2.50
CA THR A 223 -12.60 17.26 1.47
C THR A 223 -12.77 17.87 0.09
N PHE A 224 -13.56 18.94 -0.02
CA PHE A 224 -13.73 19.64 -1.29
C PHE A 224 -12.43 20.31 -1.77
N THR A 225 -11.56 20.72 -0.83
CA THR A 225 -10.26 21.31 -1.17
C THR A 225 -9.36 20.27 -1.83
N PHE A 226 -9.34 19.03 -1.36
CA PHE A 226 -8.58 17.94 -1.97
C PHE A 226 -9.09 17.57 -3.36
N LEU A 227 -10.41 17.54 -3.59
CA LEU A 227 -11.00 17.36 -4.92
C LEU A 227 -10.54 18.43 -5.93
N PHE A 228 -10.27 19.65 -5.45
CA PHE A 228 -9.64 20.68 -6.28
C PHE A 228 -8.14 20.45 -6.48
N LEU A 229 -7.45 19.91 -5.48
CA LEU A 229 -6.01 19.67 -5.52
C LEU A 229 -5.65 18.59 -6.55
N ASP A 230 -6.48 17.59 -6.74
CA ASP A 230 -6.31 16.54 -7.75
C ASP A 230 -6.16 17.11 -9.17
N LYS A 231 -6.84 18.21 -9.47
CA LYS A 231 -6.73 18.93 -10.77
C LYS A 231 -5.33 19.50 -11.02
N TYR A 232 -4.51 19.70 -9.98
CA TYR A 232 -3.15 20.25 -10.13
C TYR A 232 -2.09 19.21 -10.47
N GLY A 233 -2.47 17.93 -10.52
CA GLY A 233 -1.63 16.83 -10.98
C GLY A 233 -1.05 15.97 -9.86
N LEU A 234 -1.03 14.67 -10.12
CA LEU A 234 -0.66 13.58 -9.21
C LEU A 234 0.66 13.81 -8.46
N ARG A 235 1.69 14.38 -9.11
CA ARG A 235 3.00 14.61 -8.47
C ARG A 235 2.98 15.63 -7.33
N LYS A 236 2.11 16.63 -7.40
CA LYS A 236 1.98 17.61 -6.31
C LYS A 236 1.26 17.00 -5.12
N LEU A 237 0.26 16.16 -5.40
CA LEU A 237 -0.46 15.39 -4.40
C LEU A 237 0.49 14.42 -3.67
N GLU A 238 1.28 13.63 -4.40
CA GLU A 238 2.30 12.73 -3.85
C GLU A 238 3.31 13.47 -2.95
N ALA A 239 3.76 14.66 -3.37
CA ALA A 239 4.69 15.47 -2.58
C ALA A 239 4.04 16.03 -1.32
N PHE A 240 2.77 16.43 -1.38
CA PHE A 240 2.01 16.90 -0.22
C PHE A 240 1.86 15.79 0.82
N PHE A 241 1.47 14.60 0.41
CA PHE A 241 1.37 13.47 1.31
C PHE A 241 2.72 13.03 1.89
N GLY A 242 3.79 13.05 1.10
CA GLY A 242 5.15 12.82 1.62
C GLY A 242 5.55 13.84 2.70
N PHE A 243 5.11 15.08 2.58
CA PHE A 243 5.30 16.12 3.60
C PHE A 243 4.51 15.80 4.89
N LEU A 244 3.25 15.35 4.78
CA LEU A 244 2.45 14.95 5.94
C LEU A 244 3.07 13.76 6.70
N ILE A 245 3.55 12.73 5.98
CA ILE A 245 4.26 11.59 6.61
C ILE A 245 5.50 12.08 7.36
N THR A 246 6.22 13.05 6.79
CA THR A 246 7.41 13.62 7.44
C THR A 246 7.01 14.35 8.74
N ILE A 247 5.92 15.11 8.74
CA ILE A 247 5.38 15.73 9.95
C ILE A 247 5.07 14.66 11.00
N MET A 248 4.35 13.59 10.64
CA MET A 248 4.01 12.51 11.55
C MET A 248 5.26 11.82 12.11
N ALA A 249 6.23 11.49 11.27
CA ALA A 249 7.48 10.88 11.71
C ALA A 249 8.24 11.76 12.71
N VAL A 250 8.28 13.06 12.46
CA VAL A 250 8.94 14.02 13.37
C VAL A 250 8.18 14.18 14.66
N THR A 251 6.86 14.35 14.62
CA THR A 251 6.03 14.58 15.81
C THR A 251 6.00 13.36 16.73
N PHE A 252 5.76 12.18 16.20
CA PHE A 252 5.71 10.95 17.01
C PHE A 252 7.12 10.47 17.40
N GLY A 253 8.13 10.68 16.54
CA GLY A 253 9.53 10.43 16.89
C GLY A 253 10.01 11.34 18.02
N TYR A 254 9.61 12.61 18.05
CA TYR A 254 9.88 13.52 19.16
C TYR A 254 9.26 13.02 20.47
N GLN A 255 8.01 12.57 20.44
CA GLN A 255 7.33 12.03 21.62
C GLN A 255 8.00 10.76 22.14
N TYR A 256 8.43 9.86 21.25
CA TYR A 256 9.23 8.70 21.61
C TYR A 256 10.54 9.10 22.30
N TYR A 257 11.22 10.12 21.77
CA TYR A 257 12.48 10.62 22.34
C TYR A 257 12.31 11.21 23.75
N ILE A 258 11.25 11.99 24.01
CA ILE A 258 11.00 12.58 25.33
C ILE A 258 10.50 11.57 26.36
N MET A 259 9.66 10.62 25.95
CA MET A 259 9.08 9.58 26.82
C MET A 259 10.12 8.54 27.23
N LYS A 260 11.13 8.27 26.40
CA LYS A 260 12.22 7.29 26.61
C LYS A 260 11.72 5.90 27.00
N PRO A 261 10.88 5.25 26.18
CA PRO A 261 10.40 3.91 26.46
C PRO A 261 11.56 2.92 26.52
N GLU A 262 11.33 1.78 27.18
CA GLU A 262 12.32 0.72 27.37
C GLU A 262 12.59 -0.01 26.04
N ILE A 263 13.72 0.31 25.40
CA ILE A 263 14.08 -0.21 24.05
C ILE A 263 14.12 -1.75 24.03
N LEU A 264 14.63 -2.38 25.09
CA LEU A 264 14.73 -3.84 25.18
C LEU A 264 13.32 -4.48 25.23
N GLY A 265 12.41 -3.89 26.03
CA GLY A 265 11.01 -4.35 26.10
C GLY A 265 10.26 -4.19 24.77
N VAL A 266 10.50 -3.09 24.05
CA VAL A 266 9.94 -2.87 22.71
C VAL A 266 10.47 -3.92 21.74
N ALA A 267 11.77 -4.19 21.72
CA ALA A 267 12.38 -5.18 20.85
C ALA A 267 11.89 -6.62 21.16
N GLU A 268 11.76 -6.95 22.45
CA GLU A 268 11.21 -8.22 22.89
C GLU A 268 9.75 -8.40 22.44
N GLY A 269 8.89 -7.39 22.67
CA GLY A 269 7.49 -7.42 22.26
C GLY A 269 7.31 -7.47 20.73
N LEU A 270 8.26 -6.94 19.95
CA LEU A 270 8.23 -6.95 18.50
C LEU A 270 8.63 -8.33 17.93
N LEU A 271 9.63 -8.98 18.50
CA LEU A 271 10.25 -10.18 17.94
C LEU A 271 9.72 -11.48 18.54
N ILE A 272 9.25 -11.45 19.79
CA ILE A 272 8.79 -12.65 20.50
C ILE A 272 7.26 -12.67 20.50
N PRO A 273 6.63 -13.57 19.73
CA PRO A 273 5.18 -13.76 19.79
C PRO A 273 4.80 -14.33 21.15
N SER A 274 4.35 -13.47 22.04
CA SER A 274 3.89 -13.83 23.36
C SER A 274 2.55 -13.19 23.65
N CYS A 275 1.75 -13.83 24.45
CA CYS A 275 0.49 -13.27 24.92
C CYS A 275 0.30 -13.65 26.38
N HIS A 276 0.84 -12.82 27.27
CA HIS A 276 0.60 -12.96 28.69
C HIS A 276 -0.76 -12.36 29.04
N LYS A 277 -1.65 -13.16 29.66
CA LYS A 277 -3.03 -12.76 30.00
C LYS A 277 -3.86 -12.44 28.76
N CYS A 278 -3.94 -13.36 27.79
CA CYS A 278 -4.84 -13.25 26.64
C CYS A 278 -6.29 -13.40 27.08
N ASP A 279 -6.87 -12.31 27.51
CA ASP A 279 -8.31 -12.18 27.72
C ASP A 279 -9.03 -11.75 26.44
N SER A 280 -10.34 -11.71 26.48
CA SER A 280 -11.16 -11.31 25.31
C SER A 280 -10.87 -9.86 24.87
N ASP A 281 -10.50 -8.96 25.79
CA ASP A 281 -10.16 -7.59 25.46
C ASP A 281 -8.83 -7.49 24.70
N THR A 282 -7.82 -8.24 25.13
CA THR A 282 -6.53 -8.34 24.44
C THR A 282 -6.69 -8.90 23.02
N VAL A 283 -7.51 -9.96 22.87
CA VAL A 283 -7.80 -10.52 21.53
C VAL A 283 -8.53 -9.51 20.65
N LEU A 284 -9.49 -8.76 21.20
CA LEU A 284 -10.20 -7.72 20.45
C LEU A 284 -9.24 -6.63 19.96
N LYS A 285 -8.29 -6.19 20.80
CA LYS A 285 -7.24 -5.23 20.40
C LYS A 285 -6.30 -5.78 19.33
N ALA A 286 -5.94 -7.06 19.43
CA ALA A 286 -5.14 -7.72 18.39
C ALA A 286 -5.87 -7.76 17.04
N ILE A 287 -7.18 -8.07 17.04
CA ILE A 287 -8.03 -8.02 15.84
C ILE A 287 -8.12 -6.58 15.31
N GLY A 288 -8.24 -5.59 16.22
CA GLY A 288 -8.22 -4.17 15.86
C GLY A 288 -6.94 -3.78 15.11
N ILE A 289 -5.76 -4.17 15.59
CA ILE A 289 -4.46 -3.94 14.93
C ILE A 289 -4.45 -4.58 13.53
N ILE A 290 -4.90 -5.84 13.41
CA ILE A 290 -4.94 -6.55 12.13
C ILE A 290 -5.87 -5.82 11.15
N GLY A 291 -7.06 -5.43 11.60
CA GLY A 291 -8.05 -4.73 10.78
C GLY A 291 -7.60 -3.35 10.35
N ALA A 292 -6.93 -2.62 11.25
CA ALA A 292 -6.38 -1.30 10.99
C ALA A 292 -5.24 -1.33 9.93
N ILE A 293 -4.44 -2.41 9.89
CA ILE A 293 -3.31 -2.51 8.95
C ILE A 293 -3.74 -3.17 7.63
N ILE A 294 -4.56 -4.22 7.67
CA ILE A 294 -4.96 -4.97 6.47
C ILE A 294 -6.33 -4.46 5.99
N MET A 295 -6.34 -3.28 5.39
CA MET A 295 -7.54 -2.65 4.85
C MET A 295 -7.77 -3.11 3.40
N PRO A 296 -8.92 -3.73 3.09
CA PRO A 296 -9.21 -4.22 1.74
C PRO A 296 -9.23 -3.11 0.67
N HIS A 297 -9.86 -1.96 0.96
CA HIS A 297 -9.95 -0.84 0.03
C HIS A 297 -8.57 -0.31 -0.39
N ASN A 298 -7.59 -0.28 0.51
CA ASN A 298 -6.21 0.09 0.19
C ASN A 298 -5.54 -0.81 -0.85
N LEU A 299 -5.91 -2.10 -0.91
CA LEU A 299 -5.42 -3.02 -1.93
C LEU A 299 -5.99 -2.69 -3.31
N TYR A 300 -7.27 -2.30 -3.36
CA TYR A 300 -7.93 -1.85 -4.57
C TYR A 300 -7.30 -0.56 -5.09
N LEU A 301 -7.18 0.43 -4.22
CA LEU A 301 -6.58 1.73 -4.54
C LEU A 301 -5.11 1.57 -5.00
N HIS A 302 -4.29 0.79 -4.32
CA HIS A 302 -2.90 0.57 -4.72
C HIS A 302 -2.78 -0.04 -6.11
N SER A 303 -3.61 -1.04 -6.43
CA SER A 303 -3.64 -1.65 -7.76
C SER A 303 -4.05 -0.66 -8.86
N ALA A 304 -4.91 0.30 -8.54
CA ALA A 304 -5.32 1.38 -9.43
C ALA A 304 -4.21 2.44 -9.58
N LEU A 305 -3.63 2.92 -8.48
CA LEU A 305 -2.57 3.93 -8.48
C LEU A 305 -1.33 3.51 -9.29
N VAL A 306 -0.97 2.24 -9.27
CA VAL A 306 0.13 1.71 -10.07
C VAL A 306 -0.11 1.88 -11.57
N LYS A 307 -1.38 1.89 -12.02
CA LYS A 307 -1.75 2.15 -13.42
C LYS A 307 -1.44 3.59 -13.86
N SER A 308 -1.27 4.52 -12.94
CA SER A 308 -0.87 5.91 -13.26
C SER A 308 0.51 6.02 -13.93
N ARG A 309 1.32 4.96 -13.83
CA ARG A 309 2.63 4.84 -14.48
C ARG A 309 2.48 4.17 -15.84
N ARG A 310 2.95 4.84 -16.91
CA ARG A 310 2.88 4.29 -18.26
C ARG A 310 4.00 3.26 -18.44
N ILE A 311 3.65 1.98 -18.39
CA ILE A 311 4.57 0.83 -18.52
C ILE A 311 4.28 0.15 -19.86
N ASP A 312 5.33 -0.13 -20.64
CA ASP A 312 5.23 -0.94 -21.84
C ASP A 312 5.14 -2.43 -21.44
N ARG A 313 3.93 -2.98 -21.53
CA ARG A 313 3.64 -4.36 -21.11
C ARG A 313 4.10 -5.43 -22.12
N GLU A 314 4.44 -5.01 -23.34
CA GLU A 314 5.01 -5.92 -24.34
C GLU A 314 6.46 -6.27 -23.99
N LYS A 315 7.16 -5.39 -23.27
CA LYS A 315 8.54 -5.59 -22.85
C LYS A 315 8.62 -6.21 -21.45
N ARG A 316 8.89 -7.51 -21.40
CA ARG A 316 9.03 -8.27 -20.14
C ARG A 316 9.98 -7.62 -19.13
N GLU A 317 11.09 -7.05 -19.60
CA GLU A 317 12.07 -6.41 -18.71
C GLU A 317 11.54 -5.12 -18.08
N GLU A 318 10.74 -4.33 -18.78
CA GLU A 318 10.08 -3.14 -18.21
C GLU A 318 9.06 -3.52 -17.15
N VAL A 319 8.25 -4.55 -17.38
CA VAL A 319 7.29 -5.08 -16.40
C VAL A 319 7.99 -5.62 -15.14
N LYS A 320 9.10 -6.34 -15.31
CA LYS A 320 9.89 -6.88 -14.20
C LYS A 320 10.53 -5.75 -13.37
N ASP A 321 11.06 -4.75 -14.05
CA ASP A 321 11.68 -3.60 -13.43
C ASP A 321 10.63 -2.75 -12.68
N ALA A 322 9.48 -2.47 -13.28
CA ALA A 322 8.36 -1.80 -12.62
C ALA A 322 7.92 -2.53 -11.34
N ASN A 323 7.70 -3.84 -11.40
CA ASN A 323 7.36 -4.65 -10.21
C ASN A 323 8.42 -4.56 -9.12
N ARG A 324 9.71 -4.48 -9.48
CA ARG A 324 10.81 -4.34 -8.52
C ARG A 324 10.77 -2.99 -7.81
N TYR A 325 10.62 -1.89 -8.57
CA TYR A 325 10.61 -0.54 -7.99
C TYR A 325 9.36 -0.28 -7.17
N VAL A 326 8.18 -0.69 -7.63
CA VAL A 326 6.93 -0.57 -6.86
C VAL A 326 7.02 -1.35 -5.54
N PHE A 327 7.61 -2.55 -5.55
CA PHE A 327 7.82 -3.31 -4.32
C PHE A 327 8.78 -2.62 -3.35
N ILE A 328 9.91 -2.09 -3.84
CA ILE A 328 10.90 -1.38 -3.00
C ILE A 328 10.26 -0.13 -2.40
N GLU A 329 9.52 0.63 -3.18
CA GLU A 329 8.78 1.81 -2.74
C GLU A 329 7.78 1.45 -1.63
N SER A 330 6.91 0.47 -1.88
CA SER A 330 5.93 0.02 -0.90
C SER A 330 6.59 -0.49 0.39
N ALA A 331 7.70 -1.21 0.30
CA ALA A 331 8.43 -1.71 1.47
C ALA A 331 9.03 -0.56 2.31
N ILE A 332 9.58 0.48 1.67
CA ILE A 332 10.08 1.67 2.37
C ILE A 332 8.93 2.41 3.04
N ALA A 333 7.84 2.60 2.33
CA ALA A 333 6.68 3.31 2.79
C ALA A 333 6.02 2.63 4.01
N LEU A 334 5.72 1.32 3.91
CA LEU A 334 5.18 0.54 5.03
C LEU A 334 6.18 0.40 6.18
N GLY A 335 7.47 0.29 5.89
CA GLY A 335 8.51 0.28 6.92
C GLY A 335 8.54 1.58 7.73
N THR A 336 8.37 2.73 7.08
CA THR A 336 8.24 4.03 7.77
C THR A 336 6.98 4.09 8.62
N SER A 337 5.84 3.65 8.10
CA SER A 337 4.59 3.59 8.85
C SER A 337 4.71 2.67 10.07
N LEU A 338 5.33 1.50 9.92
CA LEU A 338 5.59 0.57 11.03
C LEU A 338 6.41 1.23 12.14
N LEU A 339 7.46 1.98 11.80
CA LEU A 339 8.30 2.67 12.78
C LEU A 339 7.50 3.73 13.56
N ILE A 340 6.62 4.47 12.89
CA ILE A 340 5.73 5.45 13.52
C ILE A 340 4.76 4.75 14.46
N ASN A 341 4.11 3.69 14.02
CA ASN A 341 3.13 2.92 14.82
C ASN A 341 3.80 2.28 16.05
N ILE A 342 5.03 1.74 15.91
CA ILE A 342 5.82 1.27 17.06
C ILE A 342 6.11 2.41 18.03
N ALA A 343 6.45 3.60 17.53
CA ALA A 343 6.72 4.76 18.40
C ALA A 343 5.47 5.16 19.17
N VAL A 344 4.30 5.23 18.54
CA VAL A 344 3.01 5.53 19.21
C VAL A 344 2.71 4.49 20.28
N THR A 345 2.69 3.20 19.93
CA THR A 345 2.45 2.10 20.88
C THR A 345 3.40 2.18 22.07
N ALA A 346 4.71 2.39 21.82
CA ALA A 346 5.73 2.41 22.86
C ALA A 346 5.60 3.60 23.81
N VAL A 347 5.24 4.78 23.30
CA VAL A 347 5.01 6.00 24.11
C VAL A 347 3.89 5.76 25.12
N PHE A 348 2.74 5.25 24.66
CA PHE A 348 1.59 5.05 25.53
C PHE A 348 1.69 3.80 26.40
N ALA A 349 2.36 2.76 25.93
CA ALA A 349 2.73 1.61 26.75
C ALA A 349 3.62 2.02 27.96
N HIS A 350 4.61 2.86 27.74
CA HIS A 350 5.48 3.32 28.81
C HIS A 350 4.77 4.28 29.77
N GLY A 351 3.91 5.16 29.21
CA GLY A 351 3.26 6.23 29.97
C GLY A 351 2.03 5.81 30.76
N LEU A 352 1.21 4.88 30.23
CA LEU A 352 -0.15 4.63 30.70
C LEU A 352 -0.41 3.20 31.15
N TYR A 353 0.44 2.23 30.78
CA TYR A 353 0.24 0.83 31.16
C TYR A 353 0.17 0.66 32.69
N GLU A 354 -0.82 -0.09 33.19
CA GLU A 354 -1.13 -0.33 34.61
C GLU A 354 -1.36 0.92 35.45
N LYS A 355 -1.59 2.08 34.83
CA LYS A 355 -1.97 3.30 35.56
C LYS A 355 -3.48 3.40 35.72
N ASN A 356 -3.89 4.04 36.82
CA ASN A 356 -5.29 4.36 37.08
C ASN A 356 -5.57 5.87 36.84
N ASN A 357 -6.84 6.18 36.68
CA ASN A 357 -7.28 7.57 36.43
C ASN A 357 -6.79 8.55 37.48
N ARG A 358 -6.73 8.16 38.77
CA ARG A 358 -6.28 9.01 39.86
C ARG A 358 -4.83 9.45 39.70
N GLN A 359 -3.94 8.52 39.30
CA GLN A 359 -2.52 8.81 39.07
C GLN A 359 -2.33 9.83 37.96
N ILE A 360 -3.09 9.71 36.87
CA ILE A 360 -3.02 10.67 35.76
C ILE A 360 -3.67 12.00 36.12
N HIS A 361 -4.79 11.97 36.85
CA HIS A 361 -5.42 13.16 37.40
C HIS A 361 -4.46 13.97 38.28
N ASP A 362 -3.71 13.30 39.16
CA ASP A 362 -2.73 13.95 40.04
C ASP A 362 -1.58 14.62 39.26
N ILE A 363 -1.12 13.98 38.16
CA ILE A 363 -0.15 14.58 37.22
C ILE A 363 -0.74 15.86 36.59
N CYS A 364 -1.99 15.78 36.12
CA CYS A 364 -2.67 16.88 35.43
C CYS A 364 -3.02 18.05 36.37
N LEU A 365 -3.18 17.82 37.68
CA LEU A 365 -3.44 18.90 38.66
C LEU A 365 -2.33 19.96 38.71
N HIS A 366 -1.09 19.58 38.42
CA HIS A 366 0.09 20.43 38.49
C HIS A 366 0.51 20.95 37.08
N SER A 367 -0.32 20.73 36.05
CA SER A 367 -0.05 21.18 34.69
C SER A 367 -0.89 22.38 34.30
N ASP A 368 -0.44 23.13 33.30
CA ASP A 368 -1.15 24.26 32.71
C ASP A 368 -2.27 23.83 31.71
N VAL A 369 -2.54 22.52 31.58
CA VAL A 369 -3.57 22.01 30.70
C VAL A 369 -4.96 22.29 31.26
N PRO A 370 -5.87 22.97 30.52
CA PRO A 370 -7.13 23.44 31.05
C PRO A 370 -8.17 22.32 31.30
N ASP A 371 -8.02 21.18 30.67
CA ASP A 371 -9.02 20.11 30.70
C ASP A 371 -8.71 19.03 31.74
N LYS A 372 -9.57 18.93 32.75
CA LYS A 372 -9.53 17.86 33.77
C LYS A 372 -10.33 16.66 33.32
N VAL A 373 -9.87 15.99 32.28
CA VAL A 373 -10.57 14.89 31.61
C VAL A 373 -10.47 13.56 32.37
N PHE A 374 -9.46 13.40 33.21
CA PHE A 374 -9.25 12.18 33.98
C PHE A 374 -9.99 12.27 35.31
N PRO A 375 -10.97 11.38 35.59
CA PRO A 375 -11.72 11.41 36.85
C PRO A 375 -10.84 10.95 38.00
N ASN A 376 -11.07 11.48 39.20
CA ASN A 376 -10.36 11.07 40.44
C ASN A 376 -10.94 9.73 40.96
N ASN A 377 -10.64 8.63 40.28
CA ASN A 377 -11.03 7.28 40.69
C ASN A 377 -9.90 6.29 40.46
N THR A 378 -10.03 5.06 40.98
CA THR A 378 -9.03 3.99 40.88
C THR A 378 -9.27 3.05 39.71
N LEU A 379 -10.19 3.39 38.78
CA LEU A 379 -10.42 2.57 37.59
C LEU A 379 -9.23 2.70 36.64
N PRO A 380 -8.97 1.65 35.83
CA PRO A 380 -7.96 1.70 34.77
C PRO A 380 -8.21 2.90 33.85
N VAL A 381 -7.15 3.45 33.29
CA VAL A 381 -7.25 4.57 32.35
C VAL A 381 -7.82 4.06 31.03
N ASP A 382 -8.97 4.55 30.64
CA ASP A 382 -9.52 4.40 29.29
C ASP A 382 -9.07 5.59 28.46
N VAL A 383 -8.24 5.34 27.44
CA VAL A 383 -7.57 6.38 26.64
C VAL A 383 -8.04 6.31 25.20
N ASN A 384 -8.28 7.47 24.63
CA ASN A 384 -8.49 7.72 23.22
C ASN A 384 -7.54 8.83 22.73
N ILE A 385 -7.53 9.12 21.43
CA ILE A 385 -6.68 10.14 20.81
C ILE A 385 -6.72 11.48 21.56
N TYR A 386 -7.91 11.91 22.01
CA TYR A 386 -8.09 13.15 22.75
C TYR A 386 -7.39 13.11 24.12
N LYS A 387 -7.69 12.10 24.94
CA LYS A 387 -7.09 11.92 26.27
C LYS A 387 -5.59 11.69 26.18
N ALA A 388 -5.11 11.05 25.11
CA ALA A 388 -3.69 10.89 24.83
C ALA A 388 -2.96 12.22 24.69
N GLY A 389 -3.52 13.15 23.92
CA GLY A 389 -2.99 14.50 23.79
C GLY A 389 -2.95 15.24 25.12
N ILE A 390 -4.04 15.16 25.93
CA ILE A 390 -4.10 15.75 27.26
C ILE A 390 -3.05 15.13 28.19
N PHE A 391 -2.89 13.80 28.20
CA PHE A 391 -1.87 13.12 28.98
C PHE A 391 -0.45 13.62 28.66
N LEU A 392 -0.12 13.73 27.36
CA LEU A 392 1.18 14.25 26.93
C LEU A 392 1.36 15.72 27.35
N GLY A 393 0.30 16.53 27.26
CA GLY A 393 0.29 17.91 27.74
C GLY A 393 0.51 18.01 29.23
N CYS A 394 -0.15 17.16 30.03
CA CYS A 394 0.03 17.12 31.49
C CYS A 394 1.45 16.70 31.90
N THR A 395 2.06 15.78 31.11
CA THR A 395 3.36 15.19 31.45
C THR A 395 4.55 16.06 31.00
N PHE A 396 4.46 16.62 29.78
CA PHE A 396 5.56 17.32 29.12
C PHE A 396 5.26 18.79 28.76
N GLY A 397 4.09 19.29 29.15
CA GLY A 397 3.64 20.67 28.89
C GLY A 397 2.90 20.83 27.56
N MET A 398 2.32 22.03 27.38
CA MET A 398 1.47 22.36 26.22
C MET A 398 2.11 22.13 24.85
N HIS A 399 3.45 22.25 24.76
CA HIS A 399 4.14 21.96 23.49
C HIS A 399 3.97 20.52 23.04
N ALA A 400 4.02 19.55 23.96
CA ALA A 400 3.83 18.14 23.61
C ALA A 400 2.40 17.84 23.15
N LEU A 401 1.39 18.50 23.76
CA LEU A 401 0.00 18.44 23.33
C LEU A 401 -0.17 18.97 21.89
N TYR A 402 0.40 20.14 21.58
CA TYR A 402 0.30 20.71 20.23
C TYR A 402 1.03 19.87 19.19
N ILE A 403 2.22 19.33 19.55
CA ILE A 403 2.96 18.42 18.66
C ILE A 403 2.14 17.15 18.37
N TRP A 404 1.50 16.58 19.39
CA TRP A 404 0.56 15.46 19.20
C TRP A 404 -0.59 15.84 18.28
N ALA A 405 -1.25 16.96 18.56
CA ALA A 405 -2.39 17.42 17.78
C ALA A 405 -2.02 17.68 16.30
N ILE A 406 -0.82 18.24 16.03
CA ILE A 406 -0.31 18.41 14.66
C ILE A 406 -0.08 17.06 13.98
N GLY A 407 0.45 16.05 14.69
CA GLY A 407 0.62 14.70 14.17
C GLY A 407 -0.73 14.06 13.80
N ILE A 408 -1.72 14.14 14.69
CA ILE A 408 -3.07 13.64 14.42
C ILE A 408 -3.77 14.43 13.30
N PHE A 409 -3.58 15.75 13.24
CA PHE A 409 -4.08 16.56 12.13
C PHE A 409 -3.51 16.08 10.79
N ALA A 410 -2.20 15.87 10.74
CA ALA A 410 -1.54 15.36 9.54
C ALA A 410 -2.02 13.95 9.14
N SER A 411 -2.34 13.09 10.12
CA SER A 411 -2.86 11.75 9.87
C SER A 411 -4.31 11.75 9.38
N GLY A 412 -5.13 12.71 9.83
CA GLY A 412 -6.52 12.86 9.40
C GLY A 412 -6.71 13.64 8.09
N GLN A 413 -5.63 14.02 7.42
CA GLN A 413 -5.66 14.61 6.08
C GLN A 413 -5.45 13.56 4.98
N VAL A 414 -5.56 12.30 5.33
CA VAL A 414 -5.51 11.18 4.39
C VAL A 414 -6.85 11.13 3.69
N PHE A 415 -6.89 11.59 2.47
CA PHE A 415 -8.10 11.53 1.67
C PHE A 415 -7.97 10.39 0.67
N GLU A 416 -8.80 9.38 0.84
CA GLU A 416 -8.97 8.35 -0.17
C GLU A 416 -9.90 8.90 -1.26
N ASN A 417 -9.32 9.24 -2.42
CA ASN A 417 -10.09 9.44 -3.64
C ASN A 417 -10.51 8.06 -4.17
N ASP A 418 -11.50 7.45 -3.53
CA ASP A 418 -12.09 6.20 -3.98
C ASP A 418 -13.17 6.38 -5.03
#